data_c83e2fd51d52354a4e58a4051a94543c
#
_entry.id   c83e2fd51d52354a4e58a4051a94543c
#
_cell.length_a   1.000
_cell.length_b   1.000
_cell.length_c   1.000
_cell.angle_alpha   90.00
_cell.angle_beta   90.00
_cell.angle_gamma   90.00
#
_symmetry.space_group_name_H-M   'P 1'
#
loop_
_entity.id
_entity.type
_entity.pdbx_description
1 polymer ?
#
loop_
_entity_poly.entity_id
_entity_poly.type
_entity_poly.pdbx_seq_one_letter_code
_entity_poly.pdbx_strand_id
1 'polypeptide(L)'
;PLALFGTQAVGRKGGRLPMTIVGAADPVPVRYTVPVPSAQVKSAVLLAGLNAPGKTVVIEAEATRDHTERMLAGFGAEITVEDTDEGRVVTLTGQPELQAQHVDVPRDPSSAAFPVCAALIVPGSDVLVPGIGLNPTRAGLFTTLREMGADLTYENERTEGGEPVADLRARFSPDLKGIEVPPAR
;
A
#
# COMPACT_ATOMS: atom_id res chain seq x y z
N PRO A 1 5.70 18.18 3.33
CA PRO A 1 5.10 18.35 1.98
C PRO A 1 3.84 19.22 1.99
N LEU A 2 2.95 19.11 3.00
CA LEU A 2 1.66 19.82 2.98
C LEU A 2 1.77 21.35 2.89
N ALA A 3 2.83 21.94 3.44
CA ALA A 3 3.08 23.38 3.31
C ALA A 3 3.23 23.86 1.84
N LEU A 4 3.63 22.98 0.93
CA LEU A 4 3.73 23.28 -0.50
C LEU A 4 2.37 23.52 -1.14
N PHE A 5 1.30 22.93 -0.59
CA PHE A 5 -0.08 23.19 -0.99
C PHE A 5 -0.67 24.50 -0.41
N GLY A 6 0.09 25.21 0.44
CA GLY A 6 -0.37 26.37 1.18
C GLY A 6 -0.90 26.08 2.58
N THR A 7 -0.78 24.81 3.05
CA THR A 7 -1.21 24.41 4.39
C THR A 7 -0.28 24.98 5.47
N GLN A 8 -0.85 25.43 6.58
CA GLN A 8 -0.10 25.88 7.75
C GLN A 8 -0.20 24.84 8.88
N ALA A 9 0.91 24.60 9.55
CA ALA A 9 0.95 23.74 10.73
C ALA A 9 1.41 24.54 11.94
N VAL A 10 0.61 24.54 13.01
CA VAL A 10 0.89 25.23 14.28
C VAL A 10 1.02 24.17 15.36
N GLY A 11 2.17 24.07 15.96
CA GLY A 11 2.46 23.07 17.00
C GLY A 11 3.35 23.64 18.10
N ARG A 12 3.69 22.79 19.07
CA ARG A 12 4.65 23.14 20.11
C ARG A 12 6.03 23.36 19.53
N LYS A 13 6.89 24.11 20.25
CA LYS A 13 8.29 24.33 19.88
C LYS A 13 8.97 23.02 19.49
N GLY A 14 9.64 23.02 18.31
CA GLY A 14 10.30 21.84 17.77
C GLY A 14 9.37 20.86 17.04
N GLY A 15 8.20 21.27 16.58
CA GLY A 15 7.28 20.44 15.78
C GLY A 15 6.61 19.32 16.58
N ARG A 16 6.46 19.50 17.90
CA ARG A 16 5.87 18.47 18.78
C ARG A 16 4.35 18.58 18.86
N LEU A 17 3.72 17.46 19.10
CA LEU A 17 2.28 17.37 19.38
C LEU A 17 1.90 18.03 20.72
N PRO A 18 0.66 18.54 20.88
CA PRO A 18 -0.40 18.59 19.85
C PRO A 18 -0.09 19.59 18.74
N MET A 19 -0.60 19.31 17.53
CA MET A 19 -0.42 20.13 16.35
C MET A 19 -1.79 20.41 15.72
N THR A 20 -1.99 21.64 15.27
CA THR A 20 -3.14 22.06 14.48
C THR A 20 -2.71 22.26 13.03
N ILE A 21 -3.48 21.72 12.10
CA ILE A 21 -3.27 21.91 10.67
C ILE A 21 -4.40 22.82 10.15
N VAL A 22 -4.02 23.90 9.49
CA VAL A 22 -4.94 24.81 8.81
C VAL A 22 -4.75 24.61 7.31
N GLY A 23 -5.78 24.07 6.65
CA GLY A 23 -5.76 23.83 5.20
C GLY A 23 -5.67 25.13 4.42
N ALA A 24 -5.15 25.07 3.20
CA ALA A 24 -5.18 26.19 2.27
C ALA A 24 -6.62 26.39 1.75
N ALA A 25 -7.05 27.66 1.63
CA ALA A 25 -8.32 27.99 0.96
C ALA A 25 -8.25 27.65 -0.54
N ASP A 26 -7.13 27.98 -1.16
CA ASP A 26 -6.85 27.75 -2.58
C ASP A 26 -5.58 26.89 -2.70
N PRO A 27 -5.66 25.56 -2.55
CA PRO A 27 -4.50 24.69 -2.66
C PRO A 27 -3.97 24.66 -4.09
N VAL A 28 -2.64 24.63 -4.23
CA VAL A 28 -1.97 24.54 -5.53
C VAL A 28 -1.41 23.14 -5.74
N PRO A 29 -1.43 22.62 -6.97
CA PRO A 29 -0.82 21.31 -7.25
C PRO A 29 0.70 21.39 -7.09
N VAL A 30 1.32 20.27 -6.68
CA VAL A 30 2.75 20.23 -6.39
C VAL A 30 3.43 19.10 -7.16
N ARG A 31 4.72 19.29 -7.46
CA ARG A 31 5.65 18.21 -7.82
C ARG A 31 6.55 17.97 -6.62
N TYR A 32 6.50 16.75 -6.07
CA TYR A 32 7.19 16.42 -4.82
C TYR A 32 8.01 15.14 -4.96
N THR A 33 9.32 15.26 -4.78
CA THR A 33 10.21 14.09 -4.67
C THR A 33 10.29 13.68 -3.21
N VAL A 34 9.95 12.42 -2.92
CA VAL A 34 9.96 11.87 -1.56
C VAL A 34 11.42 11.67 -1.13
N PRO A 35 11.90 12.36 -0.09
CA PRO A 35 13.33 12.36 0.28
C PRO A 35 13.82 11.04 0.89
N VAL A 36 12.90 10.26 1.44
CA VAL A 36 13.14 8.90 1.98
C VAL A 36 11.95 8.02 1.64
N PRO A 37 12.14 6.73 1.34
CA PRO A 37 11.04 5.83 0.98
C PRO A 37 9.95 5.81 2.06
N SER A 38 8.78 6.40 1.77
CA SER A 38 7.67 6.50 2.72
C SER A 38 6.32 6.56 2.01
N ALA A 39 5.59 5.45 2.06
CA ALA A 39 4.23 5.38 1.55
C ALA A 39 3.29 6.38 2.24
N GLN A 40 3.49 6.67 3.54
CA GLN A 40 2.66 7.63 4.27
C GLN A 40 2.86 9.06 3.77
N VAL A 41 4.10 9.46 3.47
CA VAL A 41 4.40 10.79 2.91
C VAL A 41 3.81 10.91 1.51
N LYS A 42 3.96 9.89 0.66
CA LYS A 42 3.31 9.81 -0.65
C LYS A 42 1.78 9.95 -0.52
N SER A 43 1.15 9.15 0.35
CA SER A 43 -0.29 9.19 0.59
C SER A 43 -0.76 10.59 1.01
N ALA A 44 -0.01 11.26 1.92
CA ALA A 44 -0.36 12.61 2.36
C ALA A 44 -0.34 13.62 1.21
N VAL A 45 0.63 13.52 0.28
CA VAL A 45 0.73 14.40 -0.89
C VAL A 45 -0.40 14.10 -1.88
N LEU A 46 -0.68 12.84 -2.19
CA LEU A 46 -1.75 12.45 -3.10
C LEU A 46 -3.13 12.87 -2.57
N LEU A 47 -3.43 12.60 -1.29
CA LEU A 47 -4.69 13.00 -0.68
C LEU A 47 -4.89 14.51 -0.62
N ALA A 48 -3.82 15.28 -0.36
CA ALA A 48 -3.88 16.75 -0.45
C ALA A 48 -4.10 17.20 -1.89
N GLY A 49 -3.49 16.53 -2.86
CA GLY A 49 -3.62 16.78 -4.29
C GLY A 49 -5.05 16.63 -4.83
N LEU A 50 -5.91 15.84 -4.16
CA LEU A 50 -7.33 15.72 -4.56
C LEU A 50 -8.06 17.07 -4.55
N ASN A 51 -7.67 18.01 -3.70
CA ASN A 51 -8.31 19.31 -3.59
C ASN A 51 -7.65 20.39 -4.47
N ALA A 52 -6.46 20.13 -5.01
CA ALA A 52 -5.74 21.11 -5.82
C ALA A 52 -6.16 21.03 -7.29
N PRO A 53 -6.43 22.16 -7.98
CA PRO A 53 -6.74 22.14 -9.41
C PRO A 53 -5.50 21.78 -10.23
N GLY A 54 -5.59 20.80 -11.13
CA GLY A 54 -4.48 20.37 -12.01
C GLY A 54 -3.77 19.11 -11.52
N LYS A 55 -2.51 18.94 -11.89
CA LYS A 55 -1.77 17.67 -11.66
C LYS A 55 -0.81 17.78 -10.48
N THR A 56 -1.03 16.95 -9.48
CA THR A 56 -0.07 16.70 -8.40
C THR A 56 0.80 15.49 -8.76
N VAL A 57 2.11 15.67 -8.67
CA VAL A 57 3.10 14.65 -9.06
C VAL A 57 3.95 14.26 -7.84
N VAL A 58 4.04 12.96 -7.58
CA VAL A 58 4.93 12.40 -6.56
C VAL A 58 5.99 11.55 -7.24
N ILE A 59 7.25 11.73 -6.85
CA ILE A 59 8.39 10.96 -7.36
C ILE A 59 9.01 10.18 -6.22
N GLU A 60 9.17 8.88 -6.41
CA GLU A 60 9.83 7.97 -5.48
C GLU A 60 11.07 7.38 -6.15
N ALA A 61 12.27 7.59 -5.57
CA ALA A 61 13.50 6.94 -6.03
C ALA A 61 13.42 5.41 -5.85
N GLU A 62 12.78 4.97 -4.77
CA GLU A 62 12.48 3.58 -4.47
C GLU A 62 10.97 3.44 -4.29
N ALA A 63 10.37 2.51 -5.03
CA ALA A 63 8.93 2.25 -4.97
C ALA A 63 8.50 1.83 -3.56
N THR A 64 7.46 2.47 -3.05
CA THR A 64 6.80 2.08 -1.79
C THR A 64 5.44 1.47 -2.04
N ARG A 65 4.72 1.06 -0.97
CA ARG A 65 3.38 0.48 -1.06
C ARG A 65 2.42 1.40 -1.83
N ASP A 66 1.62 0.82 -2.72
CA ASP A 66 0.76 1.51 -3.69
C ASP A 66 -0.75 1.48 -3.35
N HIS A 67 -1.09 1.23 -2.08
CA HIS A 67 -2.49 1.15 -1.63
C HIS A 67 -3.29 2.41 -1.93
N THR A 68 -2.68 3.60 -1.77
CA THR A 68 -3.37 4.87 -2.02
C THR A 68 -3.69 5.04 -3.50
N GLU A 69 -2.77 4.71 -4.38
CA GLU A 69 -2.94 4.78 -5.83
C GLU A 69 -4.09 3.86 -6.27
N ARG A 70 -4.09 2.62 -5.81
CA ARG A 70 -5.16 1.64 -6.09
C ARG A 70 -6.50 2.09 -5.56
N MET A 71 -6.55 2.55 -4.31
CA MET A 71 -7.77 3.04 -3.68
C MET A 71 -8.33 4.25 -4.45
N LEU A 72 -7.51 5.25 -4.75
CA LEU A 72 -7.95 6.45 -5.47
C LEU A 72 -8.44 6.12 -6.88
N ALA A 73 -7.73 5.26 -7.62
CA ALA A 73 -8.19 4.75 -8.91
C ALA A 73 -9.53 4.02 -8.78
N GLY A 74 -9.68 3.18 -7.74
CA GLY A 74 -10.93 2.50 -7.44
C GLY A 74 -12.09 3.47 -7.21
N PHE A 75 -11.88 4.60 -6.53
CA PHE A 75 -12.87 5.66 -6.34
C PHE A 75 -13.10 6.54 -7.58
N GLY A 76 -12.42 6.26 -8.70
CA GLY A 76 -12.60 6.98 -9.96
C GLY A 76 -11.69 8.20 -10.13
N ALA A 77 -10.69 8.39 -9.28
CA ALA A 77 -9.68 9.42 -9.52
C ALA A 77 -8.79 9.05 -10.70
N GLU A 78 -8.46 10.04 -11.53
CA GLU A 78 -7.49 9.88 -12.60
C GLU A 78 -6.09 9.92 -12.00
N ILE A 79 -5.46 8.74 -11.94
CA ILE A 79 -4.12 8.56 -11.40
C ILE A 79 -3.31 7.67 -12.34
N THR A 80 -2.08 8.07 -12.65
CA THR A 80 -1.14 7.30 -13.47
C THR A 80 0.13 7.02 -12.69
N VAL A 81 0.74 5.87 -12.98
CA VAL A 81 2.01 5.44 -12.39
C VAL A 81 2.94 5.05 -13.52
N GLU A 82 4.11 5.67 -13.57
CA GLU A 82 5.12 5.46 -14.60
C GLU A 82 6.49 5.27 -13.96
N ASP A 83 7.25 4.28 -14.44
CA ASP A 83 8.65 4.13 -14.06
C ASP A 83 9.52 4.89 -15.07
N THR A 84 10.31 5.85 -14.57
CA THR A 84 11.15 6.76 -15.36
C THR A 84 12.58 6.76 -14.84
N ASP A 85 13.48 7.49 -15.52
CA ASP A 85 14.86 7.69 -15.05
C ASP A 85 14.94 8.44 -13.71
N GLU A 86 13.92 9.22 -13.36
CA GLU A 86 13.81 9.90 -12.06
C GLU A 86 13.30 8.96 -10.93
N GLY A 87 12.87 7.75 -11.27
CA GLY A 87 12.21 6.79 -10.39
C GLY A 87 10.75 6.58 -10.75
N ARG A 88 9.96 6.09 -9.79
CA ARG A 88 8.52 5.91 -9.95
C ARG A 88 7.79 7.24 -9.81
N VAL A 89 7.11 7.64 -10.86
CA VAL A 89 6.34 8.88 -10.94
C VAL A 89 4.85 8.57 -10.83
N VAL A 90 4.20 9.11 -9.82
CA VAL A 90 2.76 9.00 -9.61
C VAL A 90 2.13 10.36 -9.88
N THR A 91 1.22 10.43 -10.85
CA THR A 91 0.51 11.65 -11.22
C THR A 91 -0.97 11.52 -10.92
N LEU A 92 -1.50 12.44 -10.12
CA LEU A 92 -2.92 12.54 -9.77
C LEU A 92 -3.50 13.82 -10.40
N THR A 93 -4.59 13.68 -11.14
CA THR A 93 -5.42 14.82 -11.56
C THR A 93 -6.34 15.19 -10.40
N GLY A 94 -6.21 16.42 -9.91
CA GLY A 94 -6.97 16.92 -8.76
C GLY A 94 -8.41 17.27 -9.11
N GLN A 95 -9.23 17.47 -8.07
CA GLN A 95 -10.66 17.76 -8.13
C GLN A 95 -11.46 16.70 -8.94
N PRO A 96 -11.18 15.39 -8.75
CA PRO A 96 -11.95 14.35 -9.40
C PRO A 96 -13.36 14.26 -8.84
N GLU A 97 -14.31 13.83 -9.65
CA GLU A 97 -15.62 13.42 -9.17
C GLU A 97 -15.54 11.98 -8.66
N LEU A 98 -15.29 11.83 -7.35
CA LEU A 98 -15.16 10.52 -6.73
C LEU A 98 -16.50 9.79 -6.64
N GLN A 99 -16.48 8.49 -6.93
CA GLN A 99 -17.64 7.60 -6.87
C GLN A 99 -17.66 6.83 -5.54
N ALA A 100 -18.78 6.87 -4.84
CA ALA A 100 -18.95 6.09 -3.62
C ALA A 100 -18.86 4.59 -3.92
N GLN A 101 -18.15 3.83 -3.08
CA GLN A 101 -17.98 2.40 -3.20
C GLN A 101 -18.23 1.68 -1.89
N HIS A 102 -18.61 0.41 -2.00
CA HIS A 102 -18.52 -0.52 -0.88
C HIS A 102 -17.10 -1.08 -0.84
N VAL A 103 -16.42 -0.91 0.27
CA VAL A 103 -15.05 -1.39 0.46
C VAL A 103 -15.01 -2.41 1.59
N ASP A 104 -14.77 -3.66 1.25
CA ASP A 104 -14.35 -4.67 2.21
C ASP A 104 -12.83 -4.54 2.41
N VAL A 105 -12.43 -4.18 3.63
CA VAL A 105 -11.00 -3.99 3.92
C VAL A 105 -10.30 -5.34 3.96
N PRO A 106 -9.31 -5.59 3.07
CA PRO A 106 -8.54 -6.83 3.08
C PRO A 106 -7.85 -7.05 4.43
N ARG A 107 -7.75 -8.30 4.84
CA ARG A 107 -7.03 -8.66 6.07
C ARG A 107 -5.53 -8.52 5.87
N ASP A 108 -4.85 -8.16 6.97
CA ASP A 108 -3.42 -7.86 6.94
C ASP A 108 -2.56 -9.12 6.75
N PRO A 109 -1.75 -9.20 5.67
CA PRO A 109 -0.86 -10.33 5.43
C PRO A 109 0.20 -10.51 6.53
N SER A 110 0.62 -9.44 7.20
CA SER A 110 1.58 -9.51 8.30
C SER A 110 0.98 -10.22 9.52
N SER A 111 -0.29 -9.95 9.84
CA SER A 111 -1.00 -10.66 10.91
C SER A 111 -1.27 -12.12 10.54
N ALA A 112 -1.59 -12.40 9.27
CA ALA A 112 -1.79 -13.74 8.75
C ALA A 112 -0.52 -14.59 8.77
N ALA A 113 0.66 -13.99 8.74
CA ALA A 113 1.95 -14.70 8.77
C ALA A 113 2.05 -15.68 9.95
N PHE A 114 1.56 -15.29 11.13
CA PHE A 114 1.67 -16.12 12.33
C PHE A 114 0.87 -17.44 12.23
N PRO A 115 -0.46 -17.43 11.98
CA PRO A 115 -1.20 -18.68 11.82
C PRO A 115 -0.78 -19.47 10.58
N VAL A 116 -0.37 -18.82 9.50
CA VAL A 116 0.16 -19.50 8.31
C VAL A 116 1.44 -20.27 8.65
N CYS A 117 2.44 -19.62 9.23
CA CYS A 117 3.68 -20.28 9.60
C CYS A 117 3.44 -21.42 10.63
N ALA A 118 2.55 -21.20 11.60
CA ALA A 118 2.18 -22.25 12.55
C ALA A 118 1.58 -23.47 11.83
N ALA A 119 0.69 -23.28 10.86
CA ALA A 119 0.09 -24.36 10.09
C ALA A 119 1.12 -25.17 9.30
N LEU A 120 2.14 -24.50 8.75
CA LEU A 120 3.19 -25.18 7.97
C LEU A 120 4.07 -26.12 8.81
N ILE A 121 4.27 -25.82 10.11
CA ILE A 121 5.19 -26.56 10.96
C ILE A 121 4.50 -27.53 11.94
N VAL A 122 3.19 -27.40 12.16
CA VAL A 122 2.44 -28.27 13.08
C VAL A 122 1.81 -29.43 12.31
N PRO A 123 2.17 -30.70 12.58
CA PRO A 123 1.63 -31.86 11.91
C PRO A 123 0.09 -31.91 11.94
N GLY A 124 -0.51 -32.24 10.78
CA GLY A 124 -1.96 -32.38 10.63
C GLY A 124 -2.72 -31.04 10.52
N SER A 125 -2.03 -29.90 10.47
CA SER A 125 -2.67 -28.60 10.29
C SER A 125 -3.22 -28.42 8.87
N ASP A 126 -4.41 -27.79 8.79
CA ASP A 126 -5.03 -27.27 7.58
C ASP A 126 -5.81 -26.01 8.00
N VAL A 127 -5.26 -24.84 7.68
CA VAL A 127 -5.77 -23.54 8.11
C VAL A 127 -6.13 -22.70 6.89
N LEU A 128 -7.35 -22.18 6.87
CA LEU A 128 -7.83 -21.21 5.88
C LEU A 128 -7.90 -19.83 6.53
N VAL A 129 -7.21 -18.85 5.93
CA VAL A 129 -7.27 -17.43 6.32
C VAL A 129 -7.97 -16.68 5.20
N PRO A 130 -9.27 -16.35 5.36
CA PRO A 130 -10.05 -15.75 4.28
C PRO A 130 -9.74 -14.27 4.10
N GLY A 131 -9.86 -13.75 2.86
CA GLY A 131 -9.82 -12.34 2.54
C GLY A 131 -8.48 -11.64 2.78
N ILE A 132 -7.36 -12.33 2.58
CA ILE A 132 -6.02 -11.75 2.75
C ILE A 132 -5.68 -10.84 1.58
N GLY A 133 -5.16 -9.64 1.88
CA GLY A 133 -4.59 -8.75 0.89
C GLY A 133 -3.33 -9.33 0.27
N LEU A 134 -3.32 -9.44 -1.05
CA LEU A 134 -2.21 -9.98 -1.85
C LEU A 134 -1.47 -8.90 -2.63
N ASN A 135 -1.47 -7.66 -2.12
CA ASN A 135 -0.69 -6.60 -2.75
C ASN A 135 0.76 -7.06 -2.95
N PRO A 136 1.33 -7.00 -4.17
CA PRO A 136 2.68 -7.48 -4.46
C PRO A 136 3.76 -6.87 -3.56
N THR A 137 3.55 -5.65 -3.07
CA THR A 137 4.47 -4.96 -2.14
C THR A 137 4.37 -5.47 -0.69
N ARG A 138 3.45 -6.41 -0.41
CA ARG A 138 3.17 -6.94 0.93
C ARG A 138 3.18 -8.47 1.01
N ALA A 139 3.05 -9.17 -0.12
CA ALA A 139 2.89 -10.63 -0.18
C ALA A 139 4.21 -11.41 -0.28
N GLY A 140 5.35 -10.75 -0.17
CA GLY A 140 6.68 -11.37 -0.34
C GLY A 140 6.93 -12.57 0.55
N LEU A 141 6.44 -12.56 1.80
CA LEU A 141 6.55 -13.71 2.70
C LEU A 141 5.90 -14.97 2.11
N PHE A 142 4.70 -14.86 1.56
CA PHE A 142 3.99 -16.02 1.02
C PHE A 142 4.69 -16.60 -0.22
N THR A 143 5.27 -15.72 -1.05
CA THR A 143 6.13 -16.13 -2.16
C THR A 143 7.36 -16.89 -1.64
N THR A 144 8.04 -16.37 -0.63
CA THR A 144 9.19 -16.99 0.01
C THR A 144 8.82 -18.37 0.58
N LEU A 145 7.73 -18.47 1.32
CA LEU A 145 7.28 -19.76 1.89
C LEU A 145 6.97 -20.80 0.81
N ARG A 146 6.35 -20.41 -0.31
CA ARG A 146 6.11 -21.32 -1.44
C ARG A 146 7.42 -21.81 -2.08
N GLU A 147 8.40 -20.95 -2.24
CA GLU A 147 9.74 -21.32 -2.72
C GLU A 147 10.47 -22.26 -1.74
N MET A 148 10.21 -22.14 -0.45
CA MET A 148 10.69 -23.06 0.57
C MET A 148 10.01 -24.44 0.51
N GLY A 149 8.98 -24.63 -0.32
CA GLY A 149 8.21 -25.86 -0.46
C GLY A 149 6.95 -25.92 0.40
N ALA A 150 6.43 -24.81 0.88
CA ALA A 150 5.20 -24.74 1.66
C ALA A 150 3.96 -25.11 0.81
N ASP A 151 3.07 -25.91 1.36
CA ASP A 151 1.73 -26.15 0.81
C ASP A 151 0.83 -24.96 1.12
N LEU A 152 0.95 -23.94 0.26
CA LEU A 152 0.15 -22.71 0.27
C LEU A 152 -0.64 -22.59 -1.02
N THR A 153 -1.96 -22.46 -0.89
CA THR A 153 -2.85 -22.25 -2.03
C THR A 153 -3.66 -20.96 -1.85
N TYR A 154 -3.84 -20.23 -2.95
CA TYR A 154 -4.78 -19.11 -3.01
C TYR A 154 -6.10 -19.61 -3.58
N GLU A 155 -7.17 -19.35 -2.84
CA GLU A 155 -8.54 -19.71 -3.21
C GLU A 155 -9.35 -18.41 -3.35
N ASN A 156 -10.40 -18.41 -4.19
CA ASN A 156 -11.30 -17.27 -4.36
C ASN A 156 -10.58 -15.93 -4.65
N GLU A 157 -9.59 -15.96 -5.55
CA GLU A 157 -8.87 -14.76 -5.96
C GLU A 157 -9.82 -13.75 -6.60
N ARG A 158 -9.76 -12.49 -6.15
CA ARG A 158 -10.64 -11.40 -6.56
C ARG A 158 -9.99 -10.04 -6.34
N THR A 159 -10.66 -8.98 -6.79
CA THR A 159 -10.25 -7.60 -6.52
C THR A 159 -11.31 -6.92 -5.66
N GLU A 160 -10.89 -6.31 -4.55
CA GLU A 160 -11.75 -5.55 -3.64
C GLU A 160 -11.15 -4.16 -3.41
N GLY A 161 -11.89 -3.09 -3.74
CA GLY A 161 -11.41 -1.71 -3.60
C GLY A 161 -10.11 -1.41 -4.35
N GLY A 162 -9.85 -2.09 -5.49
CA GLY A 162 -8.60 -1.97 -6.26
C GLY A 162 -7.45 -2.86 -5.76
N GLU A 163 -7.60 -3.57 -4.64
CA GLU A 163 -6.59 -4.45 -4.07
C GLU A 163 -6.83 -5.92 -4.46
N PRO A 164 -5.80 -6.68 -4.81
CA PRO A 164 -5.90 -8.12 -4.99
C PRO A 164 -6.10 -8.81 -3.64
N VAL A 165 -7.07 -9.71 -3.56
CA VAL A 165 -7.48 -10.41 -2.35
C VAL A 165 -7.71 -11.88 -2.66
N ALA A 166 -7.32 -12.77 -1.75
CA ALA A 166 -7.67 -14.19 -1.82
C ALA A 166 -7.88 -14.79 -0.43
N ASP A 167 -8.40 -15.99 -0.40
CA ASP A 167 -8.40 -16.84 0.78
C ASP A 167 -7.13 -17.68 0.74
N LEU A 168 -6.29 -17.56 1.75
CA LEU A 168 -5.00 -18.26 1.84
C LEU A 168 -5.16 -19.53 2.67
N ARG A 169 -4.94 -20.69 2.04
CA ARG A 169 -4.91 -21.98 2.72
C ARG A 169 -3.50 -22.44 2.93
N ALA A 170 -3.18 -22.81 4.16
CA ALA A 170 -1.88 -23.31 4.58
C ALA A 170 -2.01 -24.71 5.22
N ARG A 171 -1.22 -25.69 4.76
CA ARG A 171 -1.20 -27.04 5.30
C ARG A 171 0.18 -27.43 5.79
N PHE A 172 0.23 -28.38 6.71
CA PHE A 172 1.48 -28.93 7.21
C PHE A 172 2.42 -29.33 6.07
N SER A 173 3.66 -28.86 6.14
CA SER A 173 4.68 -29.01 5.09
C SER A 173 5.95 -29.57 5.71
N PRO A 174 6.14 -30.92 5.73
CA PRO A 174 7.24 -31.56 6.44
C PRO A 174 8.62 -31.33 5.80
N ASP A 175 8.66 -30.98 4.51
CA ASP A 175 9.87 -30.89 3.70
C ASP A 175 10.29 -29.47 3.38
N LEU A 176 9.99 -28.52 4.27
CA LEU A 176 10.41 -27.12 4.10
C LEU A 176 11.93 -26.99 4.03
N LYS A 177 12.43 -26.22 3.07
CA LYS A 177 13.86 -25.98 2.84
C LYS A 177 14.18 -24.51 3.05
N GLY A 178 15.36 -24.25 3.62
CA GLY A 178 15.91 -22.89 3.66
C GLY A 178 16.26 -22.40 2.25
N ILE A 179 15.99 -21.14 1.98
CA ILE A 179 16.34 -20.47 0.73
C ILE A 179 17.01 -19.13 1.00
N GLU A 180 17.72 -18.61 0.02
CA GLU A 180 18.21 -17.23 0.04
C GLU A 180 17.09 -16.31 -0.43
N VAL A 181 16.75 -15.29 0.38
CA VAL A 181 15.67 -14.35 0.07
C VAL A 181 16.27 -13.09 -0.57
N PRO A 182 15.82 -12.69 -1.79
CA PRO A 182 16.29 -11.47 -2.41
C PRO A 182 15.96 -10.21 -1.58
N PRO A 183 16.88 -9.22 -1.50
CA PRO A 183 16.65 -8.00 -0.71
C PRO A 183 15.41 -7.18 -1.12
N ALA A 184 14.98 -7.30 -2.37
CA ALA A 184 13.82 -6.58 -2.92
C ALA A 184 12.45 -7.21 -2.57
N ARG A 185 12.43 -8.27 -1.74
CA ARG A 185 11.21 -9.03 -1.43
C ARG A 185 10.58 -8.65 -0.09
#